data_31fe36c39b845dfba36354753c0077d1
#
_entry.id   31fe36c39b845dfba36354753c0077d1
#
_cell.length_a   1.000
_cell.length_b   1.000
_cell.length_c   1.000
_cell.angle_alpha   90.00
_cell.angle_beta   90.00
_cell.angle_gamma   90.00
#
_symmetry.space_group_name_H-M   'P 1'
#
loop_
_entity.id
_entity.type
_entity.pdbx_description
1 polymer ?
#
loop_
_entity_poly.entity_id
_entity_poly.type
_entity_poly.pdbx_seq_one_letter_code
_entity_poly.pdbx_strand_id
1 'polypeptide(L)'
;MSNKICCRMLHIKCRNSTKPYSRSNIYRVRVKDNQVSWDSDFGECSYSPKDYTASTIIGRPWADHEDPCFYTFNQIDDAGIDRRSFHGVYSLDQSGRPLNPFGRTGLRGRGVLGKWGPNHASDAIVSRFIGGDDGKQMLQFVAIVRNDTDDLAIPGGMINIGEDPRQASIREFCEEALSDRILDNNLSSLWDTGKVVYQGYIDDPRNTDNSWMETSCFNFHDSDGLFRKCGSDAKSVKWVTVTKGLELYASHKHLVKLFAKMYDVDID
;
A
#
# COMPACT_ATOMS: atom_id res chain seq x y z
N MET A 1 9.87 18.96 -15.57
CA MET A 1 8.42 19.24 -15.70
C MET A 1 7.71 18.31 -14.73
N SER A 2 7.18 18.86 -13.63
CA SER A 2 6.53 18.10 -12.58
C SER A 2 5.24 17.48 -13.14
N ASN A 3 5.17 16.16 -13.22
CA ASN A 3 3.93 15.44 -13.43
C ASN A 3 3.00 15.70 -12.24
N LYS A 4 2.22 16.76 -12.31
CA LYS A 4 1.01 16.92 -11.50
C LYS A 4 0.02 15.85 -11.96
N ILE A 5 0.27 14.60 -11.57
CA ILE A 5 -0.74 13.55 -11.59
C ILE A 5 -1.95 14.14 -10.87
N CYS A 6 -3.09 14.09 -11.53
CA CYS A 6 -4.33 14.66 -11.01
C CYS A 6 -4.64 14.05 -9.63
N CYS A 7 -4.19 14.71 -8.55
CA CYS A 7 -4.31 14.30 -7.15
C CYS A 7 -5.75 13.91 -6.75
N ARG A 8 -6.75 14.31 -7.54
CA ARG A 8 -8.16 14.10 -7.26
C ARG A 8 -8.59 12.64 -7.29
N MET A 9 -7.98 11.79 -8.14
CA MET A 9 -8.40 10.37 -8.28
C MET A 9 -7.71 9.42 -7.30
N LEU A 10 -6.54 9.79 -6.77
CA LEU A 10 -5.73 8.92 -5.91
C LEU A 10 -6.04 9.04 -4.40
N HIS A 11 -7.03 9.83 -4.00
CA HIS A 11 -7.29 10.15 -2.60
C HIS A 11 -8.77 9.99 -2.21
N ILE A 12 -9.48 9.06 -2.86
CA ILE A 12 -10.94 8.89 -2.70
C ILE A 12 -11.25 7.92 -1.56
N LYS A 13 -10.51 6.81 -1.46
CA LYS A 13 -10.78 5.76 -0.48
C LYS A 13 -10.52 6.24 0.94
N CYS A 14 -9.41 6.95 1.15
CA CYS A 14 -9.06 7.49 2.46
C CYS A 14 -9.91 8.70 2.88
N ARG A 15 -10.75 9.27 2.00
CA ARG A 15 -11.71 10.34 2.32
C ARG A 15 -13.13 9.85 2.51
N ASN A 16 -13.36 8.54 2.49
CA ASN A 16 -14.71 8.00 2.61
C ASN A 16 -15.30 8.30 4.00
N SER A 17 -16.25 9.24 4.03
CA SER A 17 -16.95 9.65 5.25
C SER A 17 -18.27 8.90 5.47
N THR A 18 -18.67 8.01 4.56
CA THR A 18 -19.93 7.24 4.65
C THR A 18 -19.80 5.96 5.46
N LYS A 19 -18.57 5.50 5.67
CA LYS A 19 -18.25 4.33 6.50
C LYS A 19 -17.36 4.76 7.67
N PRO A 20 -17.41 4.06 8.81
CA PRO A 20 -16.49 4.31 9.89
C PRO A 20 -15.06 4.01 9.44
N TYR A 21 -14.10 4.71 10.03
CA TYR A 21 -12.68 4.45 9.85
C TYR A 21 -12.34 3.02 10.28
N SER A 22 -11.38 2.41 9.59
CA SER A 22 -10.97 1.01 9.78
C SER A 22 -10.84 0.63 11.27
N ARG A 23 -11.51 -0.45 11.66
CA ARG A 23 -11.52 -1.01 13.02
C ARG A 23 -11.94 -0.02 14.12
N SER A 24 -12.84 0.92 13.79
CA SER A 24 -13.33 1.91 14.74
C SER A 24 -14.80 2.30 14.47
N ASN A 25 -15.38 3.06 15.40
CA ASN A 25 -16.68 3.70 15.25
C ASN A 25 -16.57 5.19 14.87
N ILE A 26 -15.39 5.63 14.40
CA ILE A 26 -15.10 7.03 14.12
C ILE A 26 -15.35 7.31 12.65
N TYR A 27 -16.09 8.37 12.36
CA TYR A 27 -16.31 8.83 10.99
C TYR A 27 -15.39 10.01 10.69
N ARG A 28 -14.93 10.07 9.46
CA ARG A 28 -14.16 11.19 8.91
C ARG A 28 -15.06 12.41 8.74
N VAL A 29 -14.50 13.59 8.94
CA VAL A 29 -15.11 14.82 8.42
C VAL A 29 -15.13 14.75 6.90
N ARG A 30 -16.27 15.13 6.30
CA ARG A 30 -16.38 15.15 4.84
C ARG A 30 -15.46 16.22 4.26
N VAL A 31 -14.58 15.80 3.35
CA VAL A 31 -13.67 16.65 2.59
C VAL A 31 -14.08 16.63 1.13
N LYS A 32 -14.52 17.77 0.58
CA LYS A 32 -14.88 17.90 -0.84
C LYS A 32 -13.61 17.96 -1.71
N ASP A 33 -13.72 17.66 -3.00
CA ASP A 33 -12.55 17.62 -3.90
C ASP A 33 -11.79 18.95 -3.97
N ASN A 34 -12.49 20.07 -3.88
CA ASN A 34 -11.87 21.40 -3.84
C ASN A 34 -11.30 21.79 -2.48
N GLN A 35 -11.50 20.96 -1.45
CA GLN A 35 -11.01 21.17 -0.07
C GLN A 35 -9.86 20.24 0.31
N VAL A 36 -9.42 19.36 -0.60
CA VAL A 36 -8.39 18.35 -0.34
C VAL A 36 -7.03 18.98 -0.09
N SER A 37 -6.62 19.94 -0.92
CA SER A 37 -5.33 20.62 -0.77
C SER A 37 -5.25 21.38 0.55
N TRP A 38 -4.08 21.32 1.21
CA TRP A 38 -3.80 22.12 2.40
C TRP A 38 -3.89 23.62 2.16
N ASP A 39 -3.63 24.06 0.92
CA ASP A 39 -3.69 25.46 0.49
C ASP A 39 -5.12 25.94 0.20
N SER A 40 -6.10 25.01 0.16
CA SER A 40 -7.48 25.39 -0.11
C SER A 40 -8.20 25.85 1.13
N ASP A 41 -9.05 26.87 0.96
CA ASP A 41 -9.97 27.32 2.02
C ASP A 41 -11.01 26.20 2.31
N PHE A 42 -11.28 25.97 3.59
CA PHE A 42 -12.31 25.03 4.03
C PHE A 42 -13.68 25.70 4.16
N GLY A 43 -13.76 27.01 3.96
CA GLY A 43 -14.97 27.84 4.07
C GLY A 43 -15.22 28.35 5.49
N GLU A 44 -16.43 28.80 5.76
CA GLU A 44 -16.83 29.40 7.05
C GLU A 44 -16.64 28.48 8.26
N CYS A 45 -16.65 27.17 8.04
CA CYS A 45 -16.32 26.17 9.06
C CYS A 45 -14.82 25.84 8.98
N SER A 46 -14.08 26.13 10.03
CA SER A 46 -12.68 25.68 10.13
C SER A 46 -12.58 24.16 10.01
N TYR A 47 -11.54 23.64 9.33
CA TYR A 47 -11.26 22.22 9.26
C TYR A 47 -10.92 21.67 10.64
N SER A 48 -11.83 20.91 11.24
CA SER A 48 -11.69 20.34 12.59
C SER A 48 -11.99 18.84 12.60
N PRO A 49 -11.13 18.01 12.01
CA PRO A 49 -11.26 16.56 12.05
C PRO A 49 -10.95 16.03 13.46
N LYS A 50 -11.53 14.86 13.78
CA LYS A 50 -11.17 14.15 15.01
C LYS A 50 -9.70 13.75 14.98
N ASP A 51 -9.04 13.82 16.13
CA ASP A 51 -7.73 13.24 16.37
C ASP A 51 -7.93 11.80 16.87
N TYR A 52 -7.33 10.84 16.19
CA TYR A 52 -7.51 9.44 16.50
C TYR A 52 -6.23 8.63 16.28
N THR A 53 -5.84 7.93 17.33
CA THR A 53 -4.86 6.83 17.30
C THR A 53 -5.49 5.63 17.97
N ALA A 54 -5.49 4.49 17.30
CA ALA A 54 -6.12 3.28 17.82
C ALA A 54 -5.37 2.78 19.06
N SER A 55 -6.11 2.49 20.13
CA SER A 55 -5.53 1.98 21.38
C SER A 55 -4.73 0.69 21.19
N THR A 56 -5.03 -0.07 20.15
CA THR A 56 -4.32 -1.32 19.79
C THR A 56 -2.89 -1.11 19.31
N ILE A 57 -2.52 0.11 18.89
CA ILE A 57 -1.15 0.42 18.43
C ILE A 57 -0.34 1.18 19.49
N ILE A 58 -0.99 1.79 20.48
CA ILE A 58 -0.30 2.56 21.53
C ILE A 58 0.62 1.65 22.33
N GLY A 59 1.89 2.06 22.50
CA GLY A 59 2.91 1.31 23.24
C GLY A 59 3.42 0.04 22.56
N ARG A 60 3.05 -0.20 21.31
CA ARG A 60 3.62 -1.33 20.54
C ARG A 60 5.04 -1.02 20.09
N PRO A 61 5.97 -2.01 20.11
CA PRO A 61 7.38 -1.78 19.74
C PRO A 61 7.60 -1.27 18.31
N TRP A 62 6.66 -1.57 17.41
CA TRP A 62 6.69 -1.16 16.02
C TRP A 62 5.97 0.17 15.76
N ALA A 63 5.32 0.74 16.77
CA ALA A 63 4.56 1.98 16.65
C ALA A 63 5.29 3.16 17.31
N ASP A 64 5.15 4.32 16.71
CA ASP A 64 5.69 5.56 17.25
C ASP A 64 5.02 5.95 18.57
N HIS A 65 5.73 6.78 19.35
CA HIS A 65 5.16 7.48 20.49
C HIS A 65 4.05 8.44 20.01
N GLU A 66 3.12 8.80 20.92
CA GLU A 66 2.01 9.68 20.57
C GLU A 66 2.46 11.13 20.30
N ASP A 67 3.54 11.57 20.94
CA ASP A 67 4.15 12.87 20.68
C ASP A 67 5.09 12.81 19.48
N PRO A 68 4.80 13.55 18.38
CA PRO A 68 5.64 13.55 17.19
C PRO A 68 6.97 14.27 17.39
N CYS A 69 7.13 15.07 18.44
CA CYS A 69 8.36 15.80 18.73
C CYS A 69 9.58 14.90 19.02
N PHE A 70 9.34 13.62 19.28
CA PHE A 70 10.43 12.63 19.43
C PHE A 70 11.10 12.25 18.11
N TYR A 71 10.58 12.69 16.95
CA TYR A 71 11.02 12.19 15.64
C TYR A 71 11.51 13.32 14.73
N THR A 72 12.49 12.98 13.89
CA THR A 72 12.94 13.85 12.82
C THR A 72 12.37 13.35 11.50
N PHE A 73 11.65 14.22 10.81
CA PHE A 73 10.93 13.89 9.58
C PHE A 73 11.72 14.21 8.30
N ASN A 74 11.27 13.68 7.15
CA ASN A 74 11.88 13.85 5.84
C ASN A 74 13.32 13.31 5.71
N GLN A 75 13.72 12.42 6.60
CA GLN A 75 15.02 11.74 6.59
C GLN A 75 14.90 10.35 7.21
N ILE A 76 15.97 9.57 7.22
CA ILE A 76 16.06 8.40 8.08
C ILE A 76 16.34 8.91 9.48
N ASP A 77 15.50 8.52 10.45
CA ASP A 77 15.64 8.95 11.84
C ASP A 77 16.74 8.16 12.58
N ASP A 78 17.05 8.60 13.82
CA ASP A 78 18.10 7.99 14.64
C ASP A 78 17.84 6.52 15.00
N ALA A 79 16.58 6.06 14.91
CA ALA A 79 16.21 4.66 15.08
C ALA A 79 16.32 3.84 13.78
N GLY A 80 16.76 4.45 12.68
CA GLY A 80 16.91 3.83 11.37
C GLY A 80 15.59 3.70 10.59
N ILE A 81 14.52 4.38 11.03
CA ILE A 81 13.24 4.38 10.34
C ILE A 81 13.29 5.41 9.21
N ASP A 82 12.99 4.97 7.99
CA ASP A 82 12.87 5.87 6.85
C ASP A 82 11.55 6.65 6.92
N ARG A 83 11.66 7.97 7.14
CA ARG A 83 10.53 8.90 7.18
C ARG A 83 10.48 9.81 5.96
N ARG A 84 11.23 9.48 4.91
CA ARG A 84 11.16 10.18 3.63
C ARG A 84 9.97 9.69 2.84
N SER A 85 9.30 10.60 2.12
CA SER A 85 8.25 10.24 1.17
C SER A 85 8.84 10.13 -0.24
N PHE A 86 8.34 9.19 -1.04
CA PHE A 86 8.64 9.10 -2.47
C PHE A 86 8.17 10.34 -3.25
N HIS A 87 7.32 11.16 -2.63
CA HIS A 87 6.82 12.41 -3.22
C HIS A 87 7.63 13.66 -2.85
N GLY A 88 8.75 13.47 -2.16
CA GLY A 88 9.64 14.54 -1.73
C GLY A 88 9.35 15.03 -0.31
N VAL A 89 9.79 16.24 -0.01
CA VAL A 89 9.64 16.84 1.32
C VAL A 89 8.18 17.18 1.58
N TYR A 90 7.64 16.70 2.68
CA TYR A 90 6.29 17.03 3.15
C TYR A 90 6.36 18.05 4.31
N SER A 91 5.32 18.86 4.42
CA SER A 91 5.20 19.87 5.47
C SER A 91 4.82 19.25 6.82
N LEU A 92 5.10 19.99 7.88
CA LEU A 92 4.62 19.71 9.23
C LEU A 92 3.55 20.75 9.62
N ASP A 93 2.58 20.34 10.44
CA ASP A 93 1.65 21.27 11.05
C ASP A 93 2.28 22.03 12.24
N GLN A 94 1.54 22.97 12.84
CA GLN A 94 2.00 23.76 13.98
C GLN A 94 2.33 22.93 15.24
N SER A 95 1.85 21.70 15.33
CA SER A 95 2.16 20.74 16.39
C SER A 95 3.33 19.82 16.05
N GLY A 96 4.02 20.05 14.94
CA GLY A 96 5.14 19.21 14.45
C GLY A 96 4.70 17.90 13.82
N ARG A 97 3.42 17.69 13.51
CA ARG A 97 2.93 16.48 12.86
C ARG A 97 3.09 16.54 11.35
N PRO A 98 3.52 15.46 10.70
CA PRO A 98 3.55 15.38 9.25
C PRO A 98 2.19 15.66 8.62
N LEU A 99 2.18 16.39 7.51
CA LEU A 99 0.99 16.60 6.70
C LEU A 99 1.03 15.71 5.46
N ASN A 100 -0.04 14.93 5.26
CA ASN A 100 -0.17 14.04 4.11
C ASN A 100 0.03 14.82 2.80
N PRO A 101 1.02 14.47 1.95
CA PRO A 101 1.34 15.24 0.74
C PRO A 101 0.21 15.26 -0.28
N PHE A 102 -0.76 14.36 -0.19
CA PHE A 102 -1.95 14.33 -1.04
C PHE A 102 -3.12 15.13 -0.47
N GLY A 103 -2.98 15.66 0.75
CA GLY A 103 -3.94 16.58 1.37
C GLY A 103 -4.81 15.93 2.45
N ARG A 104 -5.93 16.59 2.74
CA ARG A 104 -6.84 16.25 3.84
C ARG A 104 -7.61 14.96 3.58
N THR A 105 -7.69 14.13 4.62
CA THR A 105 -8.45 12.86 4.62
C THR A 105 -9.72 12.94 5.47
N GLY A 106 -9.86 13.97 6.31
CA GLY A 106 -10.96 14.11 7.26
C GLY A 106 -10.74 13.43 8.60
N LEU A 107 -9.53 12.92 8.87
CA LEU A 107 -9.17 12.33 10.16
C LEU A 107 -7.69 12.65 10.48
N ARG A 108 -7.42 13.13 11.70
CA ARG A 108 -6.06 13.40 12.20
C ARG A 108 -5.52 12.23 13.02
N GLY A 109 -4.24 12.34 13.39
CA GLY A 109 -3.55 11.34 14.19
C GLY A 109 -3.00 10.18 13.33
N ARG A 110 -2.63 9.08 13.97
CA ARG A 110 -2.06 7.91 13.26
C ARG A 110 -3.11 6.89 12.83
N GLY A 111 -4.33 7.00 13.33
CA GLY A 111 -5.35 5.99 13.06
C GLY A 111 -4.90 4.61 13.55
N VAL A 112 -4.86 3.63 12.65
CA VAL A 112 -4.34 2.27 12.90
C VAL A 112 -2.92 2.09 12.34
N LEU A 113 -2.31 3.12 11.76
CA LEU A 113 -0.95 3.08 11.24
C LEU A 113 0.07 3.33 12.37
N GLY A 114 1.22 2.66 12.28
CA GLY A 114 2.22 2.68 13.35
C GLY A 114 3.04 3.96 13.38
N LYS A 115 3.34 4.53 12.23
CA LYS A 115 4.30 5.64 12.11
C LYS A 115 3.62 6.95 11.81
N TRP A 116 4.12 8.05 12.38
CA TRP A 116 3.87 9.38 11.87
C TRP A 116 4.51 9.56 10.49
N GLY A 117 3.78 10.20 9.57
CA GLY A 117 4.24 10.35 8.19
C GLY A 117 4.04 9.09 7.35
N PRO A 118 4.97 8.81 6.40
CA PRO A 118 4.88 7.63 5.55
C PRO A 118 5.09 6.33 6.33
N ASN A 119 4.24 5.35 6.06
CA ASN A 119 4.37 3.98 6.49
C ASN A 119 4.70 3.16 5.24
N HIS A 120 5.93 2.75 5.12
CA HIS A 120 6.43 2.06 3.93
C HIS A 120 6.06 0.59 3.94
N ALA A 121 5.46 0.17 2.82
CA ALA A 121 5.13 -1.22 2.53
C ALA A 121 5.85 -1.69 1.26
N SER A 122 5.84 -2.99 1.02
CA SER A 122 6.28 -3.56 -0.23
C SER A 122 5.38 -4.70 -0.67
N ASP A 123 5.06 -4.75 -1.97
CA ASP A 123 4.15 -5.71 -2.57
C ASP A 123 4.86 -6.51 -3.67
N ALA A 124 4.53 -7.80 -3.80
CA ALA A 124 5.11 -8.70 -4.79
C ALA A 124 4.04 -9.21 -5.76
N ILE A 125 4.18 -8.91 -7.04
CA ILE A 125 3.39 -9.50 -8.13
C ILE A 125 4.22 -10.61 -8.76
N VAL A 126 4.06 -11.85 -8.31
CA VAL A 126 4.59 -13.02 -9.03
C VAL A 126 3.64 -13.33 -10.17
N SER A 127 4.16 -13.37 -11.41
CA SER A 127 3.33 -13.45 -12.61
C SER A 127 3.83 -14.51 -13.60
N ARG A 128 2.95 -14.94 -14.51
CA ARG A 128 3.28 -15.84 -15.62
C ARG A 128 2.36 -15.63 -16.80
N PHE A 129 2.76 -16.15 -17.95
CA PHE A 129 1.84 -16.39 -19.06
C PHE A 129 1.38 -17.85 -19.08
N ILE A 130 0.10 -18.05 -19.43
CA ILE A 130 -0.44 -19.38 -19.75
C ILE A 130 -1.11 -19.34 -21.13
N GLY A 131 -1.13 -20.48 -21.83
CA GLY A 131 -1.91 -20.63 -23.06
C GLY A 131 -3.40 -20.64 -22.77
N GLY A 132 -4.17 -19.83 -23.50
CA GLY A 132 -5.63 -19.89 -23.50
C GLY A 132 -6.18 -20.89 -24.52
N ASP A 133 -7.47 -21.26 -24.37
CA ASP A 133 -8.15 -22.20 -25.28
C ASP A 133 -8.23 -21.69 -26.73
N ASP A 134 -8.11 -20.37 -26.92
CA ASP A 134 -8.10 -19.70 -28.22
C ASP A 134 -6.69 -19.49 -28.80
N GLY A 135 -5.67 -20.08 -28.18
CA GLY A 135 -4.27 -19.93 -28.55
C GLY A 135 -3.62 -18.61 -28.14
N LYS A 136 -4.35 -17.72 -27.47
CA LYS A 136 -3.79 -16.49 -26.92
C LYS A 136 -3.13 -16.74 -25.58
N GLN A 137 -2.09 -15.98 -25.29
CA GLN A 137 -1.48 -15.98 -23.97
C GLN A 137 -2.28 -15.13 -23.00
N MET A 138 -2.56 -15.69 -21.83
CA MET A 138 -3.22 -14.99 -20.73
C MET A 138 -2.20 -14.68 -19.63
N LEU A 139 -2.14 -13.43 -19.22
CA LEU A 139 -1.32 -13.00 -18.10
C LEU A 139 -2.01 -13.35 -16.78
N GLN A 140 -1.27 -14.03 -15.90
CA GLN A 140 -1.72 -14.36 -14.55
C GLN A 140 -0.77 -13.81 -13.51
N PHE A 141 -1.29 -13.59 -12.30
CA PHE A 141 -0.50 -13.27 -11.12
C PHE A 141 -1.00 -14.05 -9.90
N VAL A 142 -0.12 -14.20 -8.90
CA VAL A 142 -0.46 -14.82 -7.63
C VAL A 142 -1.19 -13.82 -6.75
N ALA A 143 -2.38 -14.18 -6.29
CA ALA A 143 -3.15 -13.41 -5.31
C ALA A 143 -3.42 -14.24 -4.06
N ILE A 144 -3.58 -13.56 -2.93
CA ILE A 144 -4.03 -14.12 -1.66
C ILE A 144 -5.46 -13.66 -1.36
N VAL A 145 -6.17 -14.43 -0.55
CA VAL A 145 -7.46 -14.01 0.03
C VAL A 145 -7.19 -13.48 1.43
N ARG A 146 -7.55 -12.25 1.70
CA ARG A 146 -7.36 -11.62 3.00
C ARG A 146 -8.29 -12.23 4.05
N ASN A 147 -7.75 -12.53 5.23
CA ASN A 147 -8.54 -13.11 6.34
C ASN A 147 -9.52 -12.12 6.98
N ASP A 148 -9.32 -10.81 6.80
CA ASP A 148 -10.11 -9.76 7.45
C ASP A 148 -11.28 -9.23 6.59
N THR A 149 -11.21 -9.38 5.26
CA THR A 149 -12.21 -8.84 4.32
C THR A 149 -12.68 -9.83 3.26
N ASP A 150 -12.07 -11.01 3.16
CA ASP A 150 -12.26 -11.99 2.08
C ASP A 150 -11.95 -11.46 0.66
N ASP A 151 -11.34 -10.28 0.56
CA ASP A 151 -10.93 -9.69 -0.71
C ASP A 151 -9.67 -10.36 -1.24
N LEU A 152 -9.56 -10.40 -2.57
CA LEU A 152 -8.30 -10.73 -3.24
C LEU A 152 -7.30 -9.59 -3.09
N ALA A 153 -6.04 -9.93 -2.78
CA ALA A 153 -4.96 -9.00 -2.62
C ALA A 153 -3.65 -9.50 -3.26
N ILE A 154 -2.76 -8.58 -3.56
CA ILE A 154 -1.36 -8.88 -3.86
C ILE A 154 -0.68 -9.20 -2.53
N PRO A 155 0.16 -10.25 -2.43
CA PRO A 155 1.00 -10.49 -1.27
C PRO A 155 1.89 -9.27 -0.96
N GLY A 156 1.93 -8.86 0.29
CA GLY A 156 2.72 -7.70 0.69
C GLY A 156 2.44 -7.22 2.10
N GLY A 157 3.38 -6.46 2.65
CA GLY A 157 3.30 -5.95 4.01
C GLY A 157 4.29 -4.85 4.31
N MET A 158 4.51 -4.60 5.59
CA MET A 158 5.34 -3.49 6.05
C MET A 158 6.83 -3.82 5.90
N ILE A 159 7.61 -2.82 5.47
CA ILE A 159 9.07 -2.91 5.42
C ILE A 159 9.61 -2.83 6.86
N ASN A 160 10.49 -3.76 7.24
CA ASN A 160 11.19 -3.73 8.51
C ASN A 160 12.29 -2.64 8.52
N ILE A 161 12.70 -2.23 9.71
CA ILE A 161 13.78 -1.23 9.87
C ILE A 161 15.06 -1.74 9.17
N GLY A 162 15.59 -0.93 8.25
CA GLY A 162 16.80 -1.24 7.50
C GLY A 162 16.65 -2.31 6.41
N GLU A 163 15.44 -2.82 6.19
CA GLU A 163 15.17 -3.81 5.13
C GLU A 163 15.08 -3.12 3.77
N ASP A 164 15.69 -3.72 2.75
CA ASP A 164 15.52 -3.29 1.36
C ASP A 164 14.10 -3.58 0.87
N PRO A 165 13.44 -2.65 0.16
CA PRO A 165 12.05 -2.83 -0.28
C PRO A 165 11.82 -4.09 -1.13
N ARG A 166 12.77 -4.45 -2.00
CA ARG A 166 12.66 -5.66 -2.82
C ARG A 166 12.76 -6.92 -1.96
N GLN A 167 13.66 -6.95 -0.97
CA GLN A 167 13.75 -8.06 -0.03
C GLN A 167 12.48 -8.16 0.83
N ALA A 168 11.91 -7.03 1.27
CA ALA A 168 10.63 -7.02 1.97
C ALA A 168 9.51 -7.64 1.14
N SER A 169 9.40 -7.31 -0.17
CA SER A 169 8.40 -7.90 -1.05
C SER A 169 8.55 -9.42 -1.18
N ILE A 170 9.78 -9.91 -1.28
CA ILE A 170 10.07 -11.35 -1.36
C ILE A 170 9.71 -12.04 -0.05
N ARG A 171 10.11 -11.48 1.10
CA ARG A 171 9.79 -12.01 2.42
C ARG A 171 8.28 -12.12 2.62
N GLU A 172 7.54 -11.04 2.38
CA GLU A 172 6.09 -11.00 2.52
C GLU A 172 5.41 -12.01 1.59
N PHE A 173 5.87 -12.12 0.34
CA PHE A 173 5.37 -13.15 -0.57
C PHE A 173 5.61 -14.56 -0.02
N CYS A 174 6.79 -14.84 0.51
CA CYS A 174 7.11 -16.15 1.09
C CYS A 174 6.26 -16.44 2.33
N GLU A 175 6.01 -15.43 3.18
CA GLU A 175 5.21 -15.56 4.38
C GLU A 175 3.72 -15.81 4.08
N GLU A 176 3.18 -15.15 3.04
CA GLU A 176 1.75 -15.19 2.72
C GLU A 176 1.38 -16.23 1.67
N ALA A 177 2.28 -16.54 0.73
CA ALA A 177 1.97 -17.40 -0.41
C ALA A 177 2.65 -18.78 -0.39
N LEU A 178 3.67 -18.98 0.46
CA LEU A 178 4.35 -20.28 0.62
C LEU A 178 3.97 -20.91 1.97
N SER A 179 3.51 -22.17 1.95
CA SER A 179 3.09 -22.90 3.14
C SER A 179 4.22 -23.22 4.14
N ASP A 180 5.43 -23.29 3.63
CA ASP A 180 6.65 -23.53 4.41
C ASP A 180 7.53 -22.29 4.30
N ARG A 181 7.90 -21.69 5.45
CA ARG A 181 8.79 -20.52 5.59
C ARG A 181 10.23 -20.75 5.09
N ILE A 182 10.46 -21.82 4.37
CA ILE A 182 11.75 -22.12 3.76
C ILE A 182 11.80 -21.33 2.46
N LEU A 183 12.73 -20.38 2.38
CA LEU A 183 13.18 -19.82 1.11
C LEU A 183 13.58 -21.01 0.24
N ASP A 184 12.69 -21.41 -0.67
CA ASP A 184 12.97 -22.50 -1.59
C ASP A 184 14.10 -22.00 -2.48
N ASN A 185 15.30 -22.61 -2.34
CA ASN A 185 16.47 -22.28 -3.15
C ASN A 185 16.17 -22.38 -4.66
N ASN A 186 15.11 -23.10 -5.02
CA ASN A 186 14.64 -23.22 -6.39
C ASN A 186 13.98 -21.92 -6.94
N LEU A 187 13.62 -20.96 -6.05
CA LEU A 187 13.01 -19.69 -6.45
C LEU A 187 14.03 -18.55 -6.59
N SER A 188 15.31 -18.79 -6.35
CA SER A 188 16.33 -17.73 -6.40
C SER A 188 16.37 -17.02 -7.75
N SER A 189 16.32 -17.77 -8.86
CA SER A 189 16.31 -17.19 -10.21
C SER A 189 15.02 -16.41 -10.52
N LEU A 190 13.88 -16.78 -9.92
CA LEU A 190 12.65 -15.98 -10.01
C LEU A 190 12.85 -14.61 -9.40
N TRP A 191 13.46 -14.56 -8.23
CA TRP A 191 13.71 -13.29 -7.55
C TRP A 191 14.65 -12.36 -8.33
N ASP A 192 15.54 -12.90 -9.15
CA ASP A 192 16.44 -12.09 -9.99
C ASP A 192 15.70 -11.35 -11.12
N THR A 193 14.50 -11.79 -11.50
CA THR A 193 13.69 -11.13 -12.54
C THR A 193 13.03 -9.82 -12.10
N GLY A 194 13.12 -9.47 -10.83
CA GLY A 194 12.37 -8.38 -10.19
C GLY A 194 12.48 -7.02 -10.87
N LYS A 195 11.33 -6.48 -11.30
CA LYS A 195 11.18 -5.15 -11.91
C LYS A 195 10.25 -4.29 -11.07
N VAL A 196 10.58 -3.02 -10.90
CA VAL A 196 9.70 -2.05 -10.22
C VAL A 196 8.47 -1.80 -11.08
N VAL A 197 7.28 -2.00 -10.50
CA VAL A 197 5.98 -1.69 -11.09
C VAL A 197 5.53 -0.29 -10.67
N TYR A 198 5.68 0.00 -9.38
CA TYR A 198 5.24 1.25 -8.78
C TYR A 198 6.05 1.57 -7.53
N GLN A 199 6.24 2.84 -7.27
CA GLN A 199 6.79 3.33 -6.01
C GLN A 199 6.13 4.66 -5.66
N GLY A 200 5.49 4.74 -4.49
CA GLY A 200 4.80 5.95 -4.07
C GLY A 200 3.58 5.73 -3.16
N TYR A 201 2.80 6.80 -3.04
CA TYR A 201 1.60 6.87 -2.22
C TYR A 201 0.51 5.89 -2.69
N ILE A 202 -0.15 5.26 -1.73
CA ILE A 202 -1.31 4.40 -1.96
C ILE A 202 -2.55 5.03 -1.32
N ASP A 203 -3.65 5.13 -2.06
CA ASP A 203 -4.95 5.54 -1.53
C ASP A 203 -5.56 4.39 -0.69
N ASP A 204 -5.10 4.31 0.54
CA ASP A 204 -5.48 3.27 1.49
C ASP A 204 -6.51 3.83 2.49
N PRO A 205 -7.59 3.10 2.82
CA PRO A 205 -8.58 3.56 3.80
C PRO A 205 -8.02 3.80 5.20
N ARG A 206 -6.81 3.29 5.50
CA ARG A 206 -6.11 3.55 6.78
C ARG A 206 -5.42 4.91 6.83
N ASN A 207 -5.19 5.58 5.70
CA ASN A 207 -4.51 6.87 5.67
C ASN A 207 -5.26 7.92 6.47
N THR A 208 -4.51 8.78 7.13
CA THR A 208 -4.98 9.96 7.85
C THR A 208 -4.28 11.21 7.35
N ASP A 209 -4.60 12.35 7.93
CA ASP A 209 -3.92 13.63 7.67
C ASP A 209 -2.44 13.61 8.04
N ASN A 210 -2.04 12.73 8.99
CA ASN A 210 -0.73 12.74 9.60
C ASN A 210 0.03 11.41 9.48
N SER A 211 -0.60 10.40 8.88
CA SER A 211 -0.03 9.06 8.69
C SER A 211 -0.62 8.43 7.44
N TRP A 212 0.23 7.94 6.53
CA TRP A 212 -0.21 7.42 5.23
C TRP A 212 0.65 6.27 4.76
N MET A 213 0.11 5.48 3.83
CA MET A 213 0.78 4.35 3.21
C MET A 213 1.52 4.77 1.94
N GLU A 214 2.74 4.32 1.82
CA GLU A 214 3.51 4.32 0.57
C GLU A 214 4.01 2.91 0.30
N THR A 215 4.02 2.47 -0.95
CA THR A 215 4.50 1.14 -1.29
C THR A 215 5.53 1.15 -2.39
N SER A 216 6.40 0.12 -2.37
CA SER A 216 7.24 -0.29 -3.49
C SER A 216 6.71 -1.63 -4.02
N CYS A 217 6.13 -1.62 -5.21
CA CYS A 217 5.58 -2.81 -5.84
C CYS A 217 6.54 -3.36 -6.89
N PHE A 218 6.87 -4.65 -6.79
CA PHE A 218 7.76 -5.35 -7.72
C PHE A 218 7.01 -6.44 -8.47
N ASN A 219 7.35 -6.64 -9.73
CA ASN A 219 6.94 -7.82 -10.49
C ASN A 219 8.10 -8.79 -10.63
N PHE A 220 7.83 -10.06 -10.35
CA PHE A 220 8.71 -11.20 -10.56
C PHE A 220 8.04 -12.15 -11.55
N HIS A 221 8.57 -12.22 -12.79
CA HIS A 221 7.95 -13.00 -13.86
C HIS A 221 8.50 -14.42 -13.93
N ASP A 222 7.65 -15.38 -13.67
CA ASP A 222 7.96 -16.81 -13.68
C ASP A 222 7.78 -17.38 -15.09
N SER A 223 8.81 -17.25 -15.94
CA SER A 223 8.85 -17.83 -17.27
C SER A 223 9.09 -19.34 -17.27
N ASP A 224 9.70 -19.87 -16.22
CA ASP A 224 10.18 -21.25 -16.15
C ASP A 224 9.24 -22.17 -15.36
N GLY A 225 8.15 -21.61 -14.81
CA GLY A 225 7.18 -22.36 -14.02
C GLY A 225 7.74 -22.86 -12.67
N LEU A 226 8.62 -22.08 -12.08
CA LEU A 226 9.28 -22.39 -10.80
C LEU A 226 8.28 -22.35 -9.64
N PHE A 227 7.34 -21.40 -9.65
CA PHE A 227 6.30 -21.29 -8.65
C PHE A 227 5.14 -22.25 -8.99
N ARG A 228 5.25 -23.49 -8.53
CA ARG A 228 4.29 -24.58 -8.83
C ARG A 228 3.17 -24.71 -7.80
N LYS A 229 3.34 -24.16 -6.60
CA LYS A 229 2.38 -24.31 -5.50
C LYS A 229 1.49 -23.09 -5.33
N CYS A 230 0.24 -23.23 -5.76
CA CYS A 230 -0.87 -22.91 -4.87
C CYS A 230 -1.15 -24.22 -4.13
N GLY A 231 -0.79 -24.31 -2.84
CA GLY A 231 -0.92 -25.56 -2.08
C GLY A 231 -2.37 -26.02 -2.05
N SER A 232 -2.60 -27.31 -2.08
CA SER A 232 -3.92 -27.95 -1.98
C SER A 232 -4.68 -27.61 -0.68
N ASP A 233 -3.98 -27.08 0.33
CA ASP A 233 -4.55 -26.67 1.63
C ASP A 233 -4.69 -25.16 1.82
N ALA A 234 -4.11 -24.32 0.93
CA ALA A 234 -4.25 -22.89 1.02
C ALA A 234 -5.52 -22.43 0.28
N LYS A 235 -6.65 -22.37 0.96
CA LYS A 235 -7.85 -21.66 0.50
C LYS A 235 -7.54 -20.18 0.15
N SER A 236 -6.38 -19.71 0.48
CA SER A 236 -5.97 -18.31 0.47
C SER A 236 -5.05 -17.89 -0.68
N VAL A 237 -4.40 -18.81 -1.42
CA VAL A 237 -3.44 -18.48 -2.49
C VAL A 237 -3.87 -19.05 -3.82
N LYS A 238 -3.91 -18.24 -4.88
CA LYS A 238 -4.32 -18.69 -6.22
C LYS A 238 -3.72 -17.86 -7.34
N TRP A 239 -3.56 -18.50 -8.50
CA TRP A 239 -3.31 -17.80 -9.74
C TRP A 239 -4.59 -17.14 -10.23
N VAL A 240 -4.52 -15.85 -10.52
CA VAL A 240 -5.65 -15.04 -10.99
C VAL A 240 -5.31 -14.49 -12.37
N THR A 241 -6.20 -14.69 -13.33
CA THR A 241 -6.04 -14.11 -14.66
C THR A 241 -6.34 -12.63 -14.63
N VAL A 242 -5.49 -11.82 -15.25
CA VAL A 242 -5.67 -10.39 -15.41
C VAL A 242 -6.78 -10.14 -16.41
N THR A 243 -7.92 -9.63 -15.92
CA THR A 243 -9.12 -9.39 -16.73
C THR A 243 -9.77 -8.05 -16.40
N LYS A 244 -10.59 -7.54 -17.33
CA LYS A 244 -11.52 -6.42 -17.04
C LYS A 244 -12.46 -6.83 -15.91
N GLY A 245 -12.74 -5.90 -15.02
CA GLY A 245 -13.67 -6.19 -13.92
C GLY A 245 -13.04 -6.91 -12.72
N LEU A 246 -11.74 -7.23 -12.74
CA LEU A 246 -11.06 -7.80 -11.58
C LEU A 246 -11.16 -6.86 -10.38
N GLU A 247 -11.72 -7.35 -9.28
CA GLU A 247 -11.82 -6.60 -8.03
C GLU A 247 -10.76 -7.08 -7.04
N LEU A 248 -10.06 -6.13 -6.45
CA LEU A 248 -8.96 -6.35 -5.52
C LEU A 248 -9.08 -5.40 -4.32
N TYR A 249 -8.52 -5.83 -3.20
CA TYR A 249 -8.44 -5.02 -1.98
C TYR A 249 -7.81 -3.66 -2.22
N ALA A 250 -8.36 -2.63 -1.60
CA ALA A 250 -7.84 -1.27 -1.58
C ALA A 250 -7.37 -0.78 -2.97
N SER A 251 -6.11 -0.38 -3.09
CA SER A 251 -5.53 0.13 -4.35
C SER A 251 -4.77 -0.92 -5.16
N HIS A 252 -4.84 -2.22 -4.80
CA HIS A 252 -4.13 -3.29 -5.52
C HIS A 252 -4.57 -3.39 -6.99
N LYS A 253 -5.82 -3.07 -7.29
CA LYS A 253 -6.29 -2.96 -8.68
C LYS A 253 -5.47 -1.95 -9.50
N HIS A 254 -5.07 -0.83 -8.90
CA HIS A 254 -4.21 0.14 -9.56
C HIS A 254 -2.81 -0.42 -9.85
N LEU A 255 -2.23 -1.15 -8.89
CA LEU A 255 -0.93 -1.79 -9.07
C LEU A 255 -0.98 -2.87 -10.17
N VAL A 256 -2.04 -3.68 -10.19
CA VAL A 256 -2.24 -4.69 -11.25
C VAL A 256 -2.45 -4.06 -12.62
N LYS A 257 -3.11 -2.90 -12.71
CA LYS A 257 -3.21 -2.15 -13.97
C LYS A 257 -1.85 -1.68 -14.48
N LEU A 258 -1.01 -1.15 -13.60
CA LEU A 258 0.35 -0.73 -13.98
C LEU A 258 1.20 -1.92 -14.40
N PHE A 259 1.10 -3.03 -13.66
CA PHE A 259 1.75 -4.29 -14.00
C PHE A 259 1.30 -4.83 -15.36
N ALA A 260 -0.01 -4.87 -15.63
CA ALA A 260 -0.56 -5.36 -16.90
C ALA A 260 -0.03 -4.55 -18.10
N LYS A 261 0.11 -3.23 -17.95
CA LYS A 261 0.70 -2.35 -18.98
C LYS A 261 2.16 -2.68 -19.30
N MET A 262 2.93 -3.26 -18.37
CA MET A 262 4.31 -3.70 -18.65
C MET A 262 4.36 -4.85 -19.65
N TYR A 263 3.24 -5.54 -19.86
CA TYR A 263 3.07 -6.70 -20.74
C TYR A 263 2.08 -6.43 -21.89
N ASP A 264 1.77 -5.16 -22.16
CA ASP A 264 0.81 -4.74 -23.20
C ASP A 264 -0.60 -5.35 -23.05
N VAL A 265 -0.98 -5.68 -21.80
CA VAL A 265 -2.31 -6.18 -21.46
C VAL A 265 -3.19 -5.03 -20.97
N ASP A 266 -4.25 -4.73 -21.73
CA ASP A 266 -5.23 -3.72 -21.38
C ASP A 266 -6.35 -4.33 -20.53
N ILE A 267 -6.63 -3.70 -19.38
CA ILE A 267 -7.66 -4.12 -18.42
C ILE A 267 -8.64 -2.98 -18.07
N ASP A 268 -8.62 -1.90 -18.84
CA ASP A 268 -9.56 -0.76 -18.72
C ASP A 268 -10.91 -1.02 -19.38
#